data_c1dc3e83b068ea03dfed153fd7f05255
#
_entry.id   c1dc3e83b068ea03dfed153fd7f05255
#
_cell.length_a   1.000
_cell.length_b   1.000
_cell.length_c   1.000
_cell.angle_alpha   90.00
_cell.angle_beta   90.00
_cell.angle_gamma   90.00
#
_symmetry.space_group_name_H-M   'P 1'
#
loop_
_entity.id
_entity.type
_entity.pdbx_description
1 polymer ?
#
loop_
_entity_poly.entity_id
_entity_poly.type
_entity_poly.pdbx_seq_one_letter_code
_entity_poly.pdbx_strand_id
1 'polypeptide(L)'
;VKGTLIEAGGSTDIEEAVNKAVDEKDSIGGIIECRIGRVSPSLGEPFFDSVEAVMSHMIFSIPAIKGIEFGSGFEAARMKGSVHNDKILDIEGTTETNYAGGINGGISNGNEIVFRVAVKPTSSTHQAQRTVNLRSGELEDLAIEGRHDTCIALRIPVVVEAAAAIVMADFMLLSQQAVRVRKTSKE
;
A
#
# COMPACT_ATOMS: atom_id res chain seq x y z
N VAL A 1 -6.62 -9.25 6.65
CA VAL A 1 -5.97 -8.06 6.07
C VAL A 1 -6.11 -6.93 7.06
N LYS A 2 -5.03 -6.21 7.31
CA LYS A 2 -5.00 -5.05 8.20
C LYS A 2 -4.10 -3.97 7.64
N GLY A 3 -4.64 -2.77 7.45
CA GLY A 3 -3.92 -1.56 7.05
C GLY A 3 -3.72 -0.62 8.26
N THR A 4 -2.55 -0.05 8.38
CA THR A 4 -2.22 0.87 9.48
C THR A 4 -1.42 2.04 8.92
N LEU A 5 -1.83 3.27 9.23
CA LEU A 5 -0.99 4.44 8.97
C LEU A 5 0.18 4.42 9.97
N ILE A 6 1.40 4.29 9.47
CA ILE A 6 2.60 4.16 10.29
C ILE A 6 3.45 5.43 10.32
N GLU A 7 3.22 6.34 9.36
CA GLU A 7 3.94 7.60 9.24
C GLU A 7 3.05 8.66 8.60
N ALA A 8 3.09 9.89 9.09
CA ALA A 8 2.47 11.06 8.48
C ALA A 8 3.46 12.23 8.47
N GLY A 9 3.65 12.87 7.30
CA GLY A 9 4.57 14.00 7.16
C GLY A 9 6.01 13.71 7.56
N GLY A 10 6.47 12.43 7.51
CA GLY A 10 7.79 12.01 7.94
C GLY A 10 7.92 11.71 9.44
N SER A 11 6.81 11.72 10.19
CA SER A 11 6.79 11.43 11.63
C SER A 11 5.96 10.19 11.93
N THR A 12 6.41 9.39 12.91
CA THR A 12 5.65 8.29 13.49
C THR A 12 4.64 8.73 14.55
N ASP A 13 4.77 9.96 15.07
CA ASP A 13 3.74 10.61 15.86
C ASP A 13 2.73 11.27 14.89
N ILE A 14 1.70 10.50 14.57
CA ILE A 14 0.69 10.87 13.58
C ILE A 14 -0.12 12.08 14.04
N GLU A 15 -0.48 12.13 15.33
CA GLU A 15 -1.31 13.18 15.90
C GLU A 15 -0.57 14.52 15.89
N GLU A 16 0.67 14.55 16.36
CA GLU A 16 1.52 15.74 16.36
C GLU A 16 1.73 16.25 14.93
N ALA A 17 2.07 15.36 13.98
CA ALA A 17 2.30 15.73 12.59
C ALA A 17 1.07 16.34 11.93
N VAL A 18 -0.12 15.76 12.17
CA VAL A 18 -1.38 16.28 11.62
C VAL A 18 -1.73 17.63 12.24
N ASN A 19 -1.61 17.78 13.56
CA ASN A 19 -1.89 19.05 14.25
C ASN A 19 -0.98 20.18 13.74
N LYS A 20 0.31 19.89 13.60
CA LYS A 20 1.27 20.83 13.01
C LYS A 20 0.88 21.27 11.60
N ALA A 21 0.50 20.33 10.75
CA ALA A 21 0.08 20.65 9.39
C ALA A 21 -1.23 21.48 9.35
N VAL A 22 -2.14 21.28 10.31
CA VAL A 22 -3.34 22.12 10.49
C VAL A 22 -2.95 23.54 10.84
N ASP A 23 -2.03 23.72 11.81
CA ASP A 23 -1.57 25.06 12.24
C ASP A 23 -0.85 25.79 11.11
N GLU A 24 -0.08 25.06 10.30
CA GLU A 24 0.61 25.56 9.12
C GLU A 24 -0.32 25.80 7.92
N LYS A 25 -1.60 25.40 7.99
CA LYS A 25 -2.60 25.46 6.90
C LYS A 25 -2.13 24.78 5.62
N ASP A 26 -1.41 23.67 5.77
CA ASP A 26 -0.85 22.88 4.68
C ASP A 26 -1.36 21.44 4.73
N SER A 27 -0.89 20.58 3.81
CA SER A 27 -1.24 19.18 3.75
C SER A 27 0.02 18.31 3.82
N ILE A 28 -0.13 17.14 4.41
CA ILE A 28 0.92 16.13 4.52
C ILE A 28 0.47 14.79 3.93
N GLY A 29 1.44 14.03 3.44
CA GLY A 29 1.27 12.65 3.02
C GLY A 29 1.47 11.67 4.18
N GLY A 30 1.56 10.39 3.84
CA GLY A 30 1.84 9.37 4.85
C GLY A 30 2.20 8.02 4.22
N ILE A 31 2.62 7.10 5.09
CA ILE A 31 2.93 5.71 4.72
C ILE A 31 1.96 4.79 5.45
N ILE A 32 1.33 3.91 4.69
CA ILE A 32 0.44 2.88 5.20
C ILE A 32 1.15 1.54 5.07
N GLU A 33 1.24 0.79 6.15
CA GLU A 33 1.63 -0.62 6.13
C GLU A 33 0.37 -1.49 6.07
N CYS A 34 0.36 -2.45 5.14
CA CYS A 34 -0.68 -3.44 5.02
C CYS A 34 -0.10 -4.83 5.27
N ARG A 35 -0.77 -5.59 6.14
CA ARG A 35 -0.41 -6.95 6.52
C ARG A 35 -1.54 -7.91 6.20
N ILE A 36 -1.21 -9.01 5.53
CA ILE A 36 -2.15 -10.06 5.13
C ILE A 36 -1.69 -11.36 5.77
N GLY A 37 -2.32 -11.74 6.85
CA GLY A 37 -2.03 -13.00 7.54
C GLY A 37 -2.85 -14.18 7.02
N ARG A 38 -2.42 -15.40 7.36
CA ARG A 38 -3.04 -16.67 6.95
C ARG A 38 -3.11 -16.83 5.43
N VAL A 39 -2.03 -16.47 4.78
CA VAL A 39 -1.89 -16.60 3.33
C VAL A 39 -1.57 -18.05 2.98
N SER A 40 -2.31 -18.63 2.03
CA SER A 40 -1.94 -19.92 1.48
C SER A 40 -0.66 -19.77 0.64
N PRO A 41 0.27 -20.73 0.70
CA PRO A 41 1.40 -20.73 -0.23
C PRO A 41 0.92 -20.98 -1.65
N SER A 42 1.76 -20.66 -2.64
CA SER A 42 1.55 -20.91 -4.07
C SER A 42 0.43 -20.07 -4.71
N LEU A 43 0.13 -18.89 -4.17
CA LEU A 43 -0.72 -17.89 -4.85
C LEU A 43 0.15 -16.98 -5.71
N GLY A 44 -0.33 -16.64 -6.90
CA GLY A 44 0.38 -15.82 -7.88
C GLY A 44 0.99 -16.66 -9.00
N GLU A 45 1.25 -16.02 -10.14
CA GLU A 45 1.83 -16.62 -11.34
C GLU A 45 2.95 -15.72 -11.88
N PRO A 46 4.19 -16.24 -12.06
CA PRO A 46 5.19 -15.46 -12.77
C PRO A 46 4.84 -15.47 -14.28
N PHE A 47 5.12 -14.42 -15.03
CA PHE A 47 5.81 -13.17 -14.72
C PHE A 47 4.85 -12.03 -14.43
N PHE A 48 3.78 -11.88 -15.24
CA PHE A 48 2.89 -10.70 -15.24
C PHE A 48 1.89 -10.73 -14.08
N ASP A 49 1.49 -11.91 -13.66
CA ASP A 49 0.46 -12.12 -12.64
C ASP A 49 1.07 -12.55 -11.29
N SER A 50 2.29 -12.08 -11.02
CA SER A 50 2.90 -12.22 -9.70
C SER A 50 2.09 -11.47 -8.64
N VAL A 51 2.18 -11.91 -7.38
CA VAL A 51 1.46 -11.25 -6.28
C VAL A 51 1.80 -9.77 -6.22
N GLU A 52 3.09 -9.41 -6.35
CA GLU A 52 3.51 -8.01 -6.35
C GLU A 52 2.96 -7.24 -7.55
N ALA A 53 2.93 -7.83 -8.74
CA ALA A 53 2.45 -7.18 -9.95
C ALA A 53 0.96 -6.84 -9.86
N VAL A 54 0.13 -7.84 -9.53
CA VAL A 54 -1.33 -7.66 -9.43
C VAL A 54 -1.70 -6.76 -8.26
N MET A 55 -1.04 -6.93 -7.11
CA MET A 55 -1.24 -6.05 -5.95
C MET A 55 -0.89 -4.61 -6.29
N SER A 56 0.27 -4.37 -6.92
CA SER A 56 0.69 -3.03 -7.34
C SER A 56 -0.28 -2.42 -8.33
N HIS A 57 -0.75 -3.19 -9.31
CA HIS A 57 -1.75 -2.72 -10.28
C HIS A 57 -3.02 -2.22 -9.57
N MET A 58 -3.55 -3.00 -8.64
CA MET A 58 -4.74 -2.63 -7.87
C MET A 58 -4.48 -1.40 -6.98
N ILE A 59 -3.36 -1.39 -6.25
CA ILE A 59 -3.02 -0.30 -5.32
C ILE A 59 -2.80 1.02 -6.06
N PHE A 60 -2.13 1.02 -7.22
CA PHE A 60 -1.96 2.24 -8.02
C PHE A 60 -3.25 2.75 -8.67
N SER A 61 -4.34 1.98 -8.69
CA SER A 61 -5.66 2.47 -9.10
C SER A 61 -6.30 3.40 -8.06
N ILE A 62 -5.81 3.38 -6.82
CA ILE A 62 -6.28 4.24 -5.74
C ILE A 62 -5.68 5.64 -5.92
N PRO A 63 -6.52 6.71 -5.98
CA PRO A 63 -6.00 8.09 -6.07
C PRO A 63 -5.03 8.44 -4.94
N ALA A 64 -4.06 9.28 -5.23
CA ALA A 64 -3.01 9.76 -4.33
C ALA A 64 -1.90 8.75 -3.99
N ILE A 65 -1.98 7.51 -4.42
CA ILE A 65 -0.87 6.55 -4.25
C ILE A 65 0.27 6.93 -5.19
N LYS A 66 1.51 6.91 -4.65
CA LYS A 66 2.74 7.27 -5.37
C LYS A 66 3.86 6.25 -5.27
N GLY A 67 3.72 5.26 -4.40
CA GLY A 67 4.70 4.19 -4.25
C GLY A 67 4.12 3.00 -3.54
N ILE A 68 4.71 1.85 -3.80
CA ILE A 68 4.49 0.60 -3.09
C ILE A 68 5.83 -0.12 -2.93
N GLU A 69 6.04 -0.76 -1.80
CA GLU A 69 7.18 -1.64 -1.56
C GLU A 69 6.72 -2.87 -0.76
N PHE A 70 7.38 -4.00 -1.00
CA PHE A 70 7.08 -5.27 -0.34
C PHE A 70 8.21 -5.68 0.59
N GLY A 71 7.86 -6.24 1.76
CA GLY A 71 8.84 -6.68 2.76
C GLY A 71 9.78 -5.55 3.18
N SER A 72 11.09 -5.78 3.06
CA SER A 72 12.12 -4.78 3.33
C SER A 72 12.17 -3.64 2.29
N GLY A 73 11.48 -3.78 1.16
CA GLY A 73 11.35 -2.74 0.16
C GLY A 73 12.69 -2.21 -0.34
N PHE A 74 12.87 -0.90 -0.39
CA PHE A 74 14.12 -0.27 -0.83
C PHE A 74 15.32 -0.56 0.07
N GLU A 75 15.12 -0.95 1.34
CA GLU A 75 16.23 -1.38 2.23
C GLU A 75 16.90 -2.66 1.72
N ALA A 76 16.17 -3.54 1.00
CA ALA A 76 16.75 -4.73 0.39
C ALA A 76 17.98 -4.43 -0.47
N ALA A 77 17.98 -3.28 -1.18
CA ALA A 77 19.09 -2.87 -2.04
C ALA A 77 20.40 -2.55 -1.25
N ARG A 78 20.29 -2.33 0.06
CA ARG A 78 21.41 -2.04 0.96
C ARG A 78 21.84 -3.26 1.76
N MET A 79 21.06 -4.33 1.75
CA MET A 79 21.30 -5.56 2.49
C MET A 79 22.22 -6.51 1.71
N LYS A 80 23.00 -7.29 2.45
CA LYS A 80 23.70 -8.45 1.88
C LYS A 80 22.73 -9.61 1.71
N GLY A 81 22.86 -10.42 0.66
CA GLY A 81 21.97 -11.57 0.42
C GLY A 81 21.89 -12.53 1.60
N SER A 82 23.00 -12.78 2.29
CA SER A 82 23.02 -13.64 3.49
C SER A 82 22.23 -13.08 4.69
N VAL A 83 21.96 -11.77 4.71
CA VAL A 83 21.14 -11.11 5.73
C VAL A 83 19.70 -11.03 5.28
N HIS A 84 19.47 -10.74 3.99
CA HIS A 84 18.12 -10.63 3.41
C HIS A 84 17.40 -11.98 3.29
N ASN A 85 18.14 -13.08 3.22
CA ASN A 85 17.53 -14.41 3.14
C ASN A 85 16.69 -14.71 4.39
N ASP A 86 15.42 -15.00 4.19
CA ASP A 86 14.50 -15.46 5.23
C ASP A 86 14.73 -16.95 5.48
N LYS A 87 15.41 -17.30 6.60
CA LYS A 87 15.71 -18.68 6.94
C LYS A 87 14.44 -19.44 7.32
N ILE A 88 14.23 -20.59 6.69
CA ILE A 88 13.11 -21.48 6.99
C ILE A 88 13.40 -22.23 8.29
N LEU A 89 12.46 -22.22 9.22
CA LEU A 89 12.56 -22.79 10.56
C LEU A 89 11.90 -24.17 10.69
N ASP A 90 10.89 -24.45 9.88
CA ASP A 90 10.09 -25.68 9.97
C ASP A 90 9.63 -26.16 8.60
N ILE A 91 9.00 -27.35 8.59
CA ILE A 91 8.49 -28.00 7.38
C ILE A 91 7.25 -27.27 6.80
N GLU A 92 6.58 -26.50 7.59
CA GLU A 92 5.44 -25.66 7.20
C GLU A 92 5.89 -24.41 6.42
N GLY A 93 7.21 -24.13 6.41
CA GLY A 93 7.81 -23.01 5.69
C GLY A 93 7.81 -21.71 6.48
N THR A 94 7.61 -21.74 7.80
CA THR A 94 7.74 -20.58 8.67
C THR A 94 9.15 -20.02 8.62
N THR A 95 9.30 -18.71 8.47
CA THR A 95 10.62 -18.07 8.37
C THR A 95 11.01 -17.30 9.63
N GLU A 96 12.32 -17.22 9.91
CA GLU A 96 12.90 -16.47 11.03
C GLU A 96 12.67 -14.95 10.90
N THR A 97 12.74 -14.47 9.67
CA THR A 97 12.52 -13.07 9.26
C THR A 97 11.53 -13.05 8.11
N ASN A 98 11.10 -11.87 7.70
CA ASN A 98 10.18 -11.73 6.57
C ASN A 98 10.60 -10.54 5.68
N TYR A 99 11.87 -10.50 5.30
CA TYR A 99 12.42 -9.46 4.43
C TYR A 99 11.83 -9.51 3.02
N ALA A 100 11.48 -10.71 2.54
CA ALA A 100 10.80 -10.89 1.26
C ALA A 100 9.31 -10.48 1.30
N GLY A 101 8.76 -10.19 2.49
CA GLY A 101 7.37 -9.78 2.64
C GLY A 101 6.36 -10.87 2.28
N GLY A 102 6.69 -12.14 2.52
CA GLY A 102 5.80 -13.29 2.27
C GLY A 102 5.73 -13.74 0.81
N ILE A 103 6.59 -13.20 -0.07
CA ILE A 103 6.56 -13.43 -1.51
C ILE A 103 7.96 -13.77 -2.01
N ASN A 104 8.10 -14.91 -2.70
CA ASN A 104 9.34 -15.33 -3.33
C ASN A 104 9.08 -15.67 -4.80
N GLY A 105 9.85 -15.06 -5.70
CA GLY A 105 9.68 -15.28 -7.14
C GLY A 105 8.29 -14.93 -7.68
N GLY A 106 7.60 -13.99 -7.04
CA GLY A 106 6.25 -13.58 -7.42
C GLY A 106 5.12 -14.41 -6.82
N ILE A 107 5.45 -15.40 -5.99
CA ILE A 107 4.51 -16.40 -5.44
C ILE A 107 4.50 -16.29 -3.92
N SER A 108 3.30 -16.35 -3.30
CA SER A 108 3.19 -16.37 -1.84
C SER A 108 3.86 -17.62 -1.25
N ASN A 109 4.60 -17.42 -0.17
CA ASN A 109 5.38 -18.49 0.48
C ASN A 109 4.72 -19.06 1.76
N GLY A 110 3.50 -18.61 2.09
CA GLY A 110 2.76 -19.05 3.29
C GLY A 110 2.96 -18.15 4.51
N ASN A 111 3.97 -17.30 4.52
CA ASN A 111 4.15 -16.30 5.56
C ASN A 111 3.25 -15.07 5.33
N GLU A 112 3.21 -14.18 6.30
CA GLU A 112 2.43 -12.93 6.20
C GLU A 112 2.91 -12.10 5.01
N ILE A 113 2.01 -11.68 4.13
CA ILE A 113 2.33 -10.69 3.11
C ILE A 113 2.35 -9.31 3.76
N VAL A 114 3.47 -8.61 3.59
CA VAL A 114 3.67 -7.25 4.14
C VAL A 114 4.08 -6.32 3.02
N PHE A 115 3.35 -5.22 2.85
CA PHE A 115 3.72 -4.17 1.93
C PHE A 115 3.40 -2.79 2.50
N ARG A 116 4.09 -1.76 2.00
CA ARG A 116 3.88 -0.36 2.40
C ARG A 116 3.53 0.48 1.19
N VAL A 117 2.69 1.48 1.42
CA VAL A 117 2.14 2.35 0.37
C VAL A 117 2.39 3.80 0.73
N ALA A 118 2.98 4.54 -0.19
CA ALA A 118 3.19 5.98 -0.06
C ALA A 118 1.99 6.75 -0.62
N VAL A 119 1.40 7.59 0.22
CA VAL A 119 0.29 8.48 -0.10
C VAL A 119 0.81 9.90 -0.18
N LYS A 120 0.62 10.58 -1.33
CA LYS A 120 1.03 11.97 -1.47
C LYS A 120 0.13 12.93 -0.67
N PRO A 121 0.62 14.13 -0.31
CA PRO A 121 -0.22 15.19 0.24
C PRO A 121 -1.37 15.56 -0.71
N THR A 122 -2.45 16.10 -0.16
CA THR A 122 -3.51 16.74 -0.94
C THR A 122 -2.95 17.96 -1.66
N SER A 123 -3.23 18.10 -2.95
CA SER A 123 -2.68 19.20 -3.75
C SER A 123 -3.37 20.55 -3.53
N SER A 124 -4.59 20.53 -2.99
CA SER A 124 -5.32 21.75 -2.62
C SER A 124 -4.98 22.14 -1.19
N THR A 125 -4.27 23.25 -1.02
CA THR A 125 -3.88 23.81 0.28
C THR A 125 -4.27 25.29 0.34
N HIS A 126 -4.26 25.87 1.55
CA HIS A 126 -4.48 27.32 1.73
C HIS A 126 -3.21 28.14 1.43
N GLN A 127 -2.08 27.48 1.20
CA GLN A 127 -0.84 28.14 0.84
C GLN A 127 -0.93 28.76 -0.56
N ALA A 128 -0.59 30.02 -0.69
CA ALA A 128 -0.51 30.69 -1.98
C ALA A 128 0.60 30.05 -2.83
N GLN A 129 0.26 29.69 -4.04
CA GLN A 129 1.18 29.06 -4.99
C GLN A 129 1.21 29.88 -6.27
N ARG A 130 2.41 30.15 -6.79
CA ARG A 130 2.57 30.85 -8.06
C ARG A 130 2.45 29.85 -9.22
N THR A 131 1.46 30.06 -10.07
CA THR A 131 1.15 29.18 -11.20
C THR A 131 0.71 29.95 -12.44
N VAL A 132 0.68 29.26 -13.58
CA VAL A 132 0.25 29.84 -14.84
C VAL A 132 -1.28 29.91 -14.94
N ASN A 133 -1.81 31.07 -15.24
CA ASN A 133 -3.19 31.22 -15.68
C ASN A 133 -3.31 30.73 -17.14
N LEU A 134 -4.04 29.65 -17.35
CA LEU A 134 -4.16 29.02 -18.68
C LEU A 134 -4.91 29.90 -19.72
N ARG A 135 -5.59 30.95 -19.28
CA ARG A 135 -6.28 31.89 -20.18
C ARG A 135 -5.37 33.02 -20.65
N SER A 136 -4.59 33.61 -19.71
CA SER A 136 -3.69 34.73 -20.02
C SER A 136 -2.30 34.28 -20.45
N GLY A 137 -1.87 33.07 -20.04
CA GLY A 137 -0.50 32.58 -20.19
C GLY A 137 0.50 33.17 -19.18
N GLU A 138 0.04 34.02 -18.25
CA GLU A 138 0.88 34.71 -17.29
C GLU A 138 0.92 33.98 -15.94
N LEU A 139 2.00 34.20 -15.18
CA LEU A 139 2.13 33.69 -13.81
C LEU A 139 1.37 34.59 -12.84
N GLU A 140 0.52 33.97 -12.04
CA GLU A 140 -0.24 34.66 -10.98
C GLU A 140 -0.25 33.83 -9.68
N ASP A 141 -0.50 34.50 -8.56
CA ASP A 141 -0.65 33.82 -7.27
C ASP A 141 -2.05 33.24 -7.15
N LEU A 142 -2.11 31.93 -6.86
CA LEU A 142 -3.34 31.17 -6.65
C LEU A 142 -3.37 30.65 -5.21
N ALA A 143 -4.39 31.04 -4.45
CA ALA A 143 -4.76 30.42 -3.19
C ALA A 143 -6.11 29.71 -3.39
N ILE A 144 -6.19 28.44 -3.06
CA ILE A 144 -7.41 27.68 -3.20
C ILE A 144 -8.22 27.80 -1.92
N GLU A 145 -9.41 28.41 -2.02
CA GLU A 145 -10.33 28.53 -0.90
C GLU A 145 -11.19 27.27 -0.78
N GLY A 146 -11.56 26.87 0.44
CA GLY A 146 -12.44 25.76 0.70
C GLY A 146 -11.97 24.86 1.85
N ARG A 147 -12.71 23.77 2.07
CA ARG A 147 -12.34 22.76 3.06
C ARG A 147 -11.43 21.72 2.40
N HIS A 148 -10.20 21.61 2.87
CA HIS A 148 -9.21 20.66 2.37
C HIS A 148 -8.86 19.63 3.43
N ASP A 149 -8.53 18.41 2.98
CA ASP A 149 -8.00 17.37 3.85
C ASP A 149 -6.51 17.64 4.12
N THR A 150 -6.17 17.90 5.37
CA THR A 150 -4.78 18.09 5.80
C THR A 150 -3.95 16.83 5.64
N CYS A 151 -4.54 15.65 5.89
CA CYS A 151 -3.87 14.37 5.72
C CYS A 151 -4.85 13.31 5.19
N ILE A 152 -4.90 13.14 3.88
CA ILE A 152 -5.76 12.12 3.25
C ILE A 152 -5.35 10.69 3.65
N ALA A 153 -4.08 10.48 4.02
CA ALA A 153 -3.56 9.17 4.42
C ALA A 153 -4.29 8.58 5.64
N LEU A 154 -4.95 9.39 6.47
CA LEU A 154 -5.80 8.91 7.57
C LEU A 154 -7.00 8.08 7.12
N ARG A 155 -7.45 8.24 5.88
CA ARG A 155 -8.64 7.56 5.33
C ARG A 155 -8.30 6.39 4.41
N ILE A 156 -7.05 6.27 4.00
CA ILE A 156 -6.62 5.29 3.00
C ILE A 156 -6.43 3.87 3.56
N PRO A 157 -6.13 3.61 4.85
CA PRO A 157 -5.90 2.25 5.33
C PRO A 157 -7.02 1.28 4.97
N VAL A 158 -8.28 1.64 5.21
CA VAL A 158 -9.44 0.79 4.89
C VAL A 158 -9.58 0.53 3.38
N VAL A 159 -9.19 1.49 2.54
CA VAL A 159 -9.23 1.33 1.08
C VAL A 159 -8.14 0.36 0.62
N VAL A 160 -6.94 0.45 1.20
CA VAL A 160 -5.84 -0.48 0.94
C VAL A 160 -6.19 -1.89 1.42
N GLU A 161 -6.82 -2.03 2.60
CA GLU A 161 -7.35 -3.31 3.09
C GLU A 161 -8.32 -3.95 2.10
N ALA A 162 -9.29 -3.18 1.62
CA ALA A 162 -10.29 -3.67 0.67
C ALA A 162 -9.65 -4.07 -0.66
N ALA A 163 -8.74 -3.26 -1.20
CA ALA A 163 -8.01 -3.55 -2.43
C ALA A 163 -7.18 -4.82 -2.29
N ALA A 164 -6.43 -4.95 -1.20
CA ALA A 164 -5.63 -6.15 -0.92
C ALA A 164 -6.51 -7.40 -0.76
N ALA A 165 -7.64 -7.29 -0.07
CA ALA A 165 -8.57 -8.40 0.09
C ALA A 165 -9.18 -8.85 -1.24
N ILE A 166 -9.48 -7.93 -2.16
CA ILE A 166 -9.98 -8.24 -3.51
C ILE A 166 -8.93 -9.03 -4.29
N VAL A 167 -7.67 -8.57 -4.31
CA VAL A 167 -6.58 -9.25 -5.01
C VAL A 167 -6.36 -10.66 -4.46
N MET A 168 -6.33 -10.81 -3.14
CA MET A 168 -6.12 -12.13 -2.53
C MET A 168 -7.31 -13.07 -2.79
N ALA A 169 -8.54 -12.57 -2.77
CA ALA A 169 -9.72 -13.36 -3.10
C ALA A 169 -9.69 -13.83 -4.57
N ASP A 170 -9.23 -13.00 -5.49
CA ASP A 170 -9.09 -13.35 -6.89
C ASP A 170 -8.04 -14.46 -7.08
N PHE A 171 -6.86 -14.33 -6.49
CA PHE A 171 -5.84 -15.39 -6.50
C PHE A 171 -6.35 -16.72 -5.92
N MET A 172 -7.09 -16.67 -4.79
CA MET A 172 -7.67 -17.88 -4.20
C MET A 172 -8.72 -18.53 -5.10
N LEU A 173 -9.49 -17.74 -5.85
CA LEU A 173 -10.45 -18.25 -6.81
C LEU A 173 -9.77 -18.84 -8.05
N LEU A 174 -8.74 -18.20 -8.57
CA LEU A 174 -7.96 -18.66 -9.71
C LEU A 174 -7.23 -19.96 -9.39
N SER A 175 -6.59 -20.05 -8.22
CA SER A 175 -5.89 -21.25 -7.75
C SER A 175 -6.82 -22.37 -7.29
N GLN A 176 -8.15 -22.18 -7.36
CA GLN A 176 -9.19 -23.12 -6.90
C GLN A 176 -9.10 -23.47 -5.40
N GLN A 177 -8.39 -22.70 -4.61
CA GLN A 177 -8.33 -22.87 -3.15
C GLN A 177 -9.62 -22.40 -2.46
N ALA A 178 -10.39 -21.53 -3.09
CA ALA A 178 -11.72 -21.14 -2.63
C ALA A 178 -12.79 -22.02 -3.29
N VAL A 179 -13.58 -22.71 -2.47
CA VAL A 179 -14.68 -23.53 -2.96
C VAL A 179 -15.79 -22.65 -3.53
N ARG A 180 -16.10 -22.79 -4.83
CA ARG A 180 -17.25 -22.12 -5.42
C ARG A 180 -18.54 -22.71 -4.85
N VAL A 181 -19.29 -21.92 -4.11
CA VAL A 181 -20.64 -22.29 -3.69
C VAL A 181 -21.55 -22.24 -4.92
N ARG A 182 -21.76 -23.38 -5.57
CA ARG A 182 -22.83 -23.50 -6.58
C ARG A 182 -24.17 -23.55 -5.84
N LYS A 183 -25.05 -22.61 -6.11
CA LYS A 183 -26.47 -22.80 -5.78
C LYS A 183 -26.94 -24.00 -6.59
N THR A 184 -27.18 -25.12 -5.94
CA THR A 184 -27.96 -26.19 -6.54
C THR A 184 -29.35 -25.63 -6.71
N SER A 185 -29.75 -25.38 -7.97
CA SER A 185 -31.16 -25.20 -8.29
C SER A 185 -31.89 -26.44 -7.80
N LYS A 186 -32.68 -26.31 -6.77
CA LYS A 186 -33.65 -27.35 -6.42
C LYS A 186 -34.63 -27.40 -7.61
N GLU A 187 -34.63 -28.54 -8.30
CA GLU A 187 -35.75 -28.96 -9.12
C GLU A 187 -37.01 -29.08 -8.28
#